data_6b1e091cc990fedd0d89374764f603ff
#
_entry.id   6b1e091cc990fedd0d89374764f603ff
#
_cell.length_a   1.000
_cell.length_b   1.000
_cell.length_c   1.000
_cell.angle_alpha   90.00
_cell.angle_beta   90.00
_cell.angle_gamma   90.00
#
_symmetry.space_group_name_H-M   'P 1'
#
loop_
_entity.id
_entity.type
_entity.pdbx_description
1 polymer ?
#
loop_
_entity_poly.entity_id
_entity_poly.type
_entity_poly.pdbx_seq_one_letter_code
_entity_poly.pdbx_strand_id
1 'polypeptide(L)'
;MPYAKPSRRSWAEPWKIKMVEPIRMTTRQEREKFIVEAGYNTFLLRSEDIYIDLLTDSGTNAMSDIQWAGLMRGDEAYAGSRNFYHLWEAVTQYYGYKYLVPTHQGRGAEHILSKIMIKPGDFIPGNMYFTTTRLHQELAGGTFVDVIIDEAHDPASEHSFKGNVDLEKLEKLILEVGAGKIPYVSVAGTVNMAGGQPQSMANMRALRELCDRYSIPIVLDATRAVENAYFIQQREAGYSSKKVAEILKEYCSYTQSCTMSAKKDALVNIGGWLATHDEGLYEEARNLVVVYEGLHTYGGLAGRDMEAMARGIVESVEDEHIRARVGQVEYLGQHLLDWGVPIVKPIGGHAVFLEARGFYPHIPQEQYPAQTLAANIYVDSGVRTMERGIVSAGRDPKTGEERHPRLELVRLALPRRVYTQAHMDVVAESILGVYEQRDQAGGLKMTYEPKYLRFFQARFEPVGSSRQ
;
A
#
# COMPACT_ATOMS: atom_id res chain seq x y z
N MET A 1 -5.26 -43.86 22.53
CA MET A 1 -4.12 -42.99 22.86
C MET A 1 -4.69 -41.63 23.26
N PRO A 2 -4.31 -41.04 24.38
CA PRO A 2 -4.74 -39.70 24.69
C PRO A 2 -4.13 -38.76 23.64
N TYR A 3 -4.94 -37.90 23.00
CA TYR A 3 -4.48 -36.88 22.08
C TYR A 3 -3.47 -36.00 22.82
N ALA A 4 -2.22 -35.94 22.30
CA ALA A 4 -1.24 -35.00 22.80
C ALA A 4 -1.83 -33.60 22.62
N LYS A 5 -1.85 -32.77 23.68
CA LYS A 5 -2.28 -31.39 23.57
C LYS A 5 -1.36 -30.69 22.55
N PRO A 6 -1.90 -29.98 21.55
CA PRO A 6 -1.07 -29.27 20.58
C PRO A 6 -0.15 -28.29 21.31
N SER A 7 1.10 -28.20 20.89
CA SER A 7 2.12 -27.31 21.47
C SER A 7 1.78 -25.81 21.27
N ARG A 8 0.91 -25.51 20.31
CA ARG A 8 0.37 -24.17 20.05
C ARG A 8 -1.12 -24.15 20.30
N ARG A 9 -1.61 -23.08 20.92
CA ARG A 9 -3.06 -22.82 20.98
C ARG A 9 -3.48 -22.18 19.69
N SER A 10 -4.53 -22.73 19.08
CA SER A 10 -5.27 -22.02 18.03
C SER A 10 -5.83 -20.73 18.61
N TRP A 11 -5.84 -19.67 17.82
CA TRP A 11 -6.54 -18.47 18.17
C TRP A 11 -7.20 -17.84 16.93
N ALA A 12 -8.25 -17.09 17.14
CA ALA A 12 -9.06 -16.49 16.10
C ALA A 12 -8.96 -14.97 16.17
N GLU A 13 -9.54 -14.32 15.19
CA GLU A 13 -9.65 -12.89 15.12
C GLU A 13 -10.31 -12.30 16.37
N PRO A 14 -9.87 -11.12 16.88
CA PRO A 14 -10.44 -10.49 18.07
C PRO A 14 -11.76 -9.75 17.80
N TRP A 15 -12.51 -10.14 16.77
CA TRP A 15 -13.82 -9.58 16.41
C TRP A 15 -14.78 -10.65 15.94
N LYS A 16 -16.07 -10.29 15.89
CA LYS A 16 -17.14 -11.11 15.30
C LYS A 16 -17.88 -10.31 14.23
N ILE A 17 -18.34 -10.99 13.19
CA ILE A 17 -19.09 -10.40 12.09
C ILE A 17 -20.50 -10.08 12.55
N LYS A 18 -20.96 -8.83 12.32
CA LYS A 18 -22.34 -8.37 12.60
C LYS A 18 -23.12 -7.97 11.34
N MET A 19 -22.41 -7.63 10.25
CA MET A 19 -23.00 -7.20 8.98
C MET A 19 -22.41 -8.04 7.86
N VAL A 20 -23.24 -8.44 6.92
CA VAL A 20 -22.82 -9.24 5.76
C VAL A 20 -23.28 -8.58 4.45
N GLU A 21 -22.46 -8.70 3.43
CA GLU A 21 -22.75 -8.31 2.06
C GLU A 21 -22.76 -9.58 1.20
N PRO A 22 -23.88 -9.91 0.52
CA PRO A 22 -23.94 -11.08 -0.36
C PRO A 22 -22.99 -10.95 -1.54
N ILE A 23 -22.31 -12.03 -1.89
CA ILE A 23 -21.40 -12.11 -3.03
C ILE A 23 -22.07 -12.94 -4.13
N ARG A 24 -22.02 -12.45 -5.37
CA ARG A 24 -22.48 -13.21 -6.54
C ARG A 24 -21.44 -14.27 -6.92
N MET A 25 -21.92 -15.49 -7.12
CA MET A 25 -21.10 -16.59 -7.66
C MET A 25 -21.22 -16.58 -9.19
N THR A 26 -20.10 -16.30 -9.87
CA THR A 26 -20.02 -16.29 -11.34
C THR A 26 -19.51 -17.62 -11.87
N THR A 27 -19.98 -18.02 -13.05
CA THR A 27 -19.45 -19.17 -13.78
C THR A 27 -18.15 -18.81 -14.52
N ARG A 28 -17.32 -19.79 -14.87
CA ARG A 28 -16.11 -19.56 -15.67
C ARG A 28 -16.44 -18.89 -17.02
N GLN A 29 -17.50 -19.32 -17.69
CA GLN A 29 -17.93 -18.75 -18.99
C GLN A 29 -18.30 -17.26 -18.87
N GLU A 30 -18.97 -16.86 -17.78
CA GLU A 30 -19.25 -15.45 -17.51
C GLU A 30 -17.96 -14.66 -17.30
N ARG A 31 -17.01 -15.18 -16.50
CA ARG A 31 -15.73 -14.52 -16.22
C ARG A 31 -14.86 -14.38 -17.48
N GLU A 32 -14.82 -15.37 -18.35
CA GLU A 32 -14.15 -15.28 -19.66
C GLU A 32 -14.71 -14.14 -20.51
N LYS A 33 -16.02 -13.95 -20.51
CA LYS A 33 -16.68 -12.81 -21.17
C LYS A 33 -16.30 -11.48 -20.50
N PHE A 34 -16.42 -11.39 -19.18
CA PHE A 34 -16.20 -10.16 -18.44
C PHE A 34 -14.75 -9.65 -18.54
N ILE A 35 -13.76 -10.56 -18.52
CA ILE A 35 -12.34 -10.14 -18.65
C ILE A 35 -12.04 -9.61 -20.06
N VAL A 36 -12.66 -10.15 -21.10
CA VAL A 36 -12.55 -9.63 -22.47
C VAL A 36 -13.19 -8.26 -22.57
N GLU A 37 -14.40 -8.05 -22.04
CA GLU A 37 -15.08 -6.76 -21.99
C GLU A 37 -14.28 -5.71 -21.20
N ALA A 38 -13.59 -6.14 -20.15
CA ALA A 38 -12.67 -5.31 -19.36
C ALA A 38 -11.31 -5.09 -20.06
N GLY A 39 -11.10 -5.60 -21.27
CA GLY A 39 -9.83 -5.49 -21.98
C GLY A 39 -8.67 -6.10 -21.21
N TYR A 40 -8.89 -7.24 -20.57
CA TYR A 40 -7.90 -7.97 -19.73
C TYR A 40 -7.30 -7.12 -18.59
N ASN A 41 -8.01 -6.05 -18.17
CA ASN A 41 -7.59 -5.21 -17.05
C ASN A 41 -8.55 -5.38 -15.86
N THR A 42 -8.06 -5.94 -14.77
CA THR A 42 -8.84 -6.25 -13.57
C THR A 42 -9.44 -4.99 -12.90
N PHE A 43 -8.88 -3.78 -13.15
CA PHE A 43 -9.49 -2.52 -12.71
C PHE A 43 -10.78 -2.15 -13.43
N LEU A 44 -11.02 -2.68 -14.63
CA LEU A 44 -12.19 -2.37 -15.45
C LEU A 44 -13.32 -3.38 -15.26
N LEU A 45 -13.13 -4.40 -14.45
CA LEU A 45 -14.19 -5.32 -14.04
C LEU A 45 -15.19 -4.61 -13.11
N ARG A 46 -16.47 -4.95 -13.23
CA ARG A 46 -17.50 -4.46 -12.32
C ARG A 46 -17.43 -5.20 -10.99
N SER A 47 -17.70 -4.51 -9.88
CA SER A 47 -17.67 -5.13 -8.55
C SER A 47 -18.64 -6.29 -8.39
N GLU A 48 -19.80 -6.23 -9.05
CA GLU A 48 -20.84 -7.28 -9.05
C GLU A 48 -20.39 -8.60 -9.71
N ASP A 49 -19.32 -8.57 -10.52
CA ASP A 49 -18.78 -9.71 -11.22
C ASP A 49 -17.55 -10.32 -10.50
N ILE A 50 -17.24 -9.82 -9.31
CA ILE A 50 -16.08 -10.25 -8.52
C ILE A 50 -16.54 -11.17 -7.39
N TYR A 51 -15.88 -12.32 -7.22
CA TYR A 51 -16.13 -13.22 -6.11
C TYR A 51 -15.33 -12.82 -4.86
N ILE A 52 -14.01 -12.73 -4.96
CA ILE A 52 -13.13 -12.28 -3.87
C ILE A 52 -12.26 -11.13 -4.39
N ASP A 53 -12.36 -9.97 -3.76
CA ASP A 53 -11.69 -8.76 -4.22
C ASP A 53 -10.41 -8.49 -3.45
N LEU A 54 -9.28 -8.86 -4.04
CA LEU A 54 -7.93 -8.61 -3.53
C LEU A 54 -7.18 -7.56 -4.37
N LEU A 55 -7.90 -6.73 -5.14
CA LEU A 55 -7.31 -5.65 -5.94
C LEU A 55 -6.56 -4.66 -5.05
N THR A 56 -7.19 -4.27 -3.95
CA THR A 56 -6.65 -3.27 -3.02
C THR A 56 -7.25 -3.41 -1.62
N ASP A 57 -6.44 -3.06 -0.62
CA ASP A 57 -6.87 -2.86 0.77
C ASP A 57 -7.26 -1.39 1.06
N SER A 58 -7.34 -0.55 0.02
CA SER A 58 -7.59 0.89 0.14
C SER A 58 -9.07 1.23 0.08
N GLY A 59 -9.69 1.54 1.21
CA GLY A 59 -11.08 1.93 1.28
C GLY A 59 -12.07 0.77 1.17
N THR A 60 -11.59 -0.46 1.31
CA THR A 60 -12.36 -1.70 1.22
C THR A 60 -12.47 -2.42 2.57
N ASN A 61 -12.08 -1.75 3.66
CA ASN A 61 -12.11 -2.30 5.01
C ASN A 61 -13.54 -2.36 5.57
N ALA A 62 -13.81 -3.36 6.43
CA ALA A 62 -15.02 -3.35 7.24
C ALA A 62 -14.81 -2.51 8.50
N MET A 63 -15.67 -1.53 8.72
CA MET A 63 -15.68 -0.68 9.91
C MET A 63 -16.31 -1.41 11.10
N SER A 64 -15.82 -1.11 12.32
CA SER A 64 -16.37 -1.62 13.55
C SER A 64 -17.72 -0.96 13.91
N ASP A 65 -18.44 -1.56 14.87
CA ASP A 65 -19.64 -0.95 15.44
C ASP A 65 -19.36 0.39 16.15
N ILE A 66 -18.15 0.57 16.70
CA ILE A 66 -17.70 1.82 17.30
C ILE A 66 -17.51 2.90 16.20
N GLN A 67 -16.92 2.52 15.06
CA GLN A 67 -16.80 3.43 13.92
C GLN A 67 -18.17 3.80 13.32
N TRP A 68 -19.09 2.84 13.17
CA TRP A 68 -20.45 3.10 12.72
C TRP A 68 -21.23 4.01 13.70
N ALA A 69 -21.10 3.76 15.02
CA ALA A 69 -21.66 4.68 16.01
C ALA A 69 -21.05 6.08 15.94
N GLY A 70 -19.76 6.18 15.60
CA GLY A 70 -19.07 7.44 15.36
C GLY A 70 -19.65 8.20 14.17
N LEU A 71 -19.88 7.51 13.04
CA LEU A 71 -20.54 8.11 11.88
C LEU A 71 -21.88 8.75 12.24
N MET A 72 -22.69 8.11 13.08
CA MET A 72 -23.99 8.63 13.53
C MET A 72 -23.87 9.83 14.46
N ARG A 73 -22.68 10.11 15.00
CA ARG A 73 -22.39 11.22 15.94
C ARG A 73 -21.61 12.37 15.31
N GLY A 74 -21.41 12.33 14.00
CA GLY A 74 -20.81 13.43 13.26
C GLY A 74 -21.60 14.74 13.50
N ASP A 75 -20.90 15.85 13.74
CA ASP A 75 -21.57 17.14 14.01
C ASP A 75 -21.84 17.94 12.73
N GLU A 76 -21.27 17.53 11.59
CA GLU A 76 -21.46 18.13 10.27
C GLU A 76 -21.28 19.66 10.21
N ALA A 77 -20.51 20.23 11.14
CA ALA A 77 -20.20 21.65 11.13
C ALA A 77 -19.25 21.96 9.96
N TYR A 78 -19.53 23.03 9.21
CA TYR A 78 -18.70 23.45 8.08
C TYR A 78 -17.29 23.85 8.51
N ALA A 79 -17.13 24.46 9.68
CA ALA A 79 -15.86 24.90 10.20
C ALA A 79 -15.72 24.53 11.68
N GLY A 80 -14.53 24.04 12.05
CA GLY A 80 -14.21 23.74 13.46
C GLY A 80 -15.05 22.61 14.06
N SER A 81 -15.41 21.60 13.24
CA SER A 81 -16.09 20.38 13.70
C SER A 81 -15.34 19.74 14.87
N ARG A 82 -16.07 19.30 15.91
CA ARG A 82 -15.48 18.53 17.02
C ARG A 82 -14.75 17.29 16.52
N ASN A 83 -15.21 16.72 15.41
CA ASN A 83 -14.64 15.52 14.83
C ASN A 83 -13.25 15.74 14.23
N PHE A 84 -12.95 16.99 13.78
CA PHE A 84 -11.60 17.38 13.43
C PHE A 84 -10.66 17.33 14.64
N TYR A 85 -11.09 17.82 15.80
CA TYR A 85 -10.27 17.80 17.02
C TYR A 85 -10.07 16.38 17.54
N HIS A 86 -11.10 15.50 17.46
CA HIS A 86 -10.94 14.08 17.80
C HIS A 86 -9.92 13.40 16.88
N LEU A 87 -9.94 13.71 15.58
CA LEU A 87 -8.93 13.20 14.63
C LEU A 87 -7.55 13.74 14.95
N TRP A 88 -7.42 15.04 15.18
CA TRP A 88 -6.16 15.68 15.55
C TRP A 88 -5.57 15.09 16.84
N GLU A 89 -6.39 14.88 17.86
CA GLU A 89 -5.99 14.23 19.12
C GLU A 89 -5.49 12.80 18.87
N ALA A 90 -6.20 11.99 18.07
CA ALA A 90 -5.79 10.63 17.74
C ALA A 90 -4.45 10.60 16.98
N VAL A 91 -4.27 11.47 15.98
CA VAL A 91 -3.01 11.56 15.22
C VAL A 91 -1.87 12.03 16.14
N THR A 92 -2.08 13.03 16.99
CA THR A 92 -1.07 13.49 17.94
C THR A 92 -0.70 12.42 18.96
N GLN A 93 -1.68 11.68 19.46
CA GLN A 93 -1.47 10.63 20.45
C GLN A 93 -0.64 9.47 19.89
N TYR A 94 -0.99 8.95 18.72
CA TYR A 94 -0.44 7.70 18.19
C TYR A 94 0.70 7.90 17.18
N TYR A 95 0.66 8.96 16.36
CA TYR A 95 1.72 9.28 15.40
C TYR A 95 2.66 10.37 15.89
N GLY A 96 2.24 11.20 16.85
CA GLY A 96 3.09 12.17 17.53
C GLY A 96 3.20 13.55 16.87
N TYR A 97 2.67 13.76 15.68
CA TYR A 97 2.79 15.05 14.97
C TYR A 97 1.97 16.17 15.62
N LYS A 98 2.53 17.39 15.57
CA LYS A 98 1.93 18.58 16.21
C LYS A 98 0.77 19.17 15.40
N TYR A 99 0.92 19.22 14.08
CA TYR A 99 -0.03 19.85 13.17
C TYR A 99 -0.65 18.82 12.22
N LEU A 100 -1.93 19.02 11.88
CA LEU A 100 -2.71 18.14 11.04
C LEU A 100 -3.50 18.93 10.00
N VAL A 101 -3.43 18.52 8.75
CA VAL A 101 -4.28 18.98 7.64
C VAL A 101 -4.98 17.77 7.04
N PRO A 102 -6.29 17.60 7.25
CA PRO A 102 -7.03 16.49 6.65
C PRO A 102 -7.17 16.66 5.14
N THR A 103 -7.30 15.54 4.43
CA THR A 103 -7.56 15.47 2.99
C THR A 103 -8.54 14.33 2.71
N HIS A 104 -9.23 14.36 1.56
CA HIS A 104 -10.20 13.31 1.22
C HIS A 104 -9.54 11.92 1.07
N GLN A 105 -8.24 11.86 0.76
CA GLN A 105 -7.43 10.63 0.72
C GLN A 105 -5.93 10.97 0.62
N GLY A 106 -5.04 9.95 0.75
CA GLY A 106 -3.61 10.15 0.78
C GLY A 106 -3.02 10.89 -0.42
N ARG A 107 -3.52 10.66 -1.65
CA ARG A 107 -3.02 11.37 -2.83
C ARG A 107 -3.31 12.88 -2.81
N GLY A 108 -4.31 13.35 -2.08
CA GLY A 108 -4.51 14.77 -1.81
C GLY A 108 -3.38 15.34 -0.96
N ALA A 109 -2.99 14.64 0.10
CA ALA A 109 -1.83 14.99 0.93
C ALA A 109 -0.51 14.97 0.15
N GLU A 110 -0.29 13.92 -0.68
CA GLU A 110 0.88 13.82 -1.57
C GLU A 110 0.96 14.99 -2.56
N HIS A 111 -0.18 15.39 -3.13
CA HIS A 111 -0.26 16.52 -4.04
C HIS A 111 0.13 17.84 -3.37
N ILE A 112 -0.49 18.13 -2.21
CA ILE A 112 -0.22 19.34 -1.43
C ILE A 112 1.24 19.42 -1.03
N LEU A 113 1.77 18.34 -0.44
CA LEU A 113 3.17 18.26 -0.02
C LEU A 113 4.14 18.50 -1.20
N SER A 114 3.92 17.80 -2.33
CA SER A 114 4.79 17.90 -3.50
C SER A 114 4.79 19.32 -4.09
N LYS A 115 3.62 19.97 -4.11
CA LYS A 115 3.50 21.36 -4.59
C LYS A 115 4.25 22.37 -3.73
N ILE A 116 4.32 22.15 -2.41
CA ILE A 116 5.00 23.05 -1.47
C ILE A 116 6.51 22.83 -1.50
N MET A 117 6.93 21.57 -1.40
CA MET A 117 8.33 21.26 -1.10
C MET A 117 9.20 21.09 -2.33
N ILE A 118 8.65 20.69 -3.50
CA ILE A 118 9.43 20.32 -4.66
C ILE A 118 9.52 21.48 -5.66
N LYS A 119 10.74 21.74 -6.13
CA LYS A 119 11.02 22.68 -7.22
C LYS A 119 11.51 21.91 -8.46
N PRO A 120 11.30 22.44 -9.67
CA PRO A 120 11.84 21.83 -10.87
C PRO A 120 13.37 21.60 -10.78
N GLY A 121 13.79 20.37 -11.05
CA GLY A 121 15.19 19.96 -10.97
C GLY A 121 15.64 19.42 -9.60
N ASP A 122 14.73 19.26 -8.64
CA ASP A 122 15.02 18.60 -7.37
C ASP A 122 15.06 17.07 -7.53
N PHE A 123 15.78 16.41 -6.61
CA PHE A 123 15.87 14.97 -6.50
C PHE A 123 15.21 14.50 -5.22
N ILE A 124 14.37 13.46 -5.30
CA ILE A 124 13.65 12.92 -4.16
C ILE A 124 14.11 11.47 -3.93
N PRO A 125 15.12 11.23 -3.09
CA PRO A 125 15.51 9.88 -2.71
C PRO A 125 14.44 9.21 -1.87
N GLY A 126 14.24 7.90 -2.07
CA GLY A 126 13.26 7.13 -1.29
C GLY A 126 13.53 5.62 -1.34
N ASN A 127 12.95 4.90 -0.38
CA ASN A 127 13.01 3.44 -0.31
C ASN A 127 12.00 2.81 -1.27
N MET A 128 12.28 2.89 -2.55
CA MET A 128 11.43 2.51 -3.68
C MET A 128 10.21 3.45 -3.86
N TYR A 129 9.75 3.56 -5.08
CA TYR A 129 8.63 4.43 -5.41
C TYR A 129 7.27 3.83 -5.00
N PHE A 130 6.30 4.70 -4.75
CA PHE A 130 4.89 4.35 -4.90
C PHE A 130 4.30 5.14 -6.08
N THR A 131 3.35 4.52 -6.80
CA THR A 131 2.89 5.03 -8.11
C THR A 131 2.33 6.45 -8.05
N THR A 132 1.47 6.78 -7.07
CA THR A 132 0.88 8.11 -6.94
C THR A 132 1.87 9.12 -6.36
N THR A 133 2.67 8.73 -5.38
CA THR A 133 3.69 9.59 -4.76
C THR A 133 4.70 10.05 -5.81
N ARG A 134 5.28 9.11 -6.57
CA ARG A 134 6.20 9.44 -7.66
C ARG A 134 5.55 10.33 -8.72
N LEU A 135 4.30 10.05 -9.10
CA LEU A 135 3.60 10.90 -10.07
C LEU A 135 3.50 12.35 -9.59
N HIS A 136 3.11 12.59 -8.33
CA HIS A 136 3.03 13.96 -7.79
C HIS A 136 4.40 14.63 -7.69
N GLN A 137 5.44 13.89 -7.34
CA GLN A 137 6.82 14.38 -7.32
C GLN A 137 7.28 14.79 -8.73
N GLU A 138 7.02 13.96 -9.74
CA GLU A 138 7.36 14.24 -11.16
C GLU A 138 6.54 15.41 -11.74
N LEU A 139 5.23 15.50 -11.39
CA LEU A 139 4.37 16.62 -11.81
C LEU A 139 4.81 17.96 -11.17
N ALA A 140 5.42 17.94 -10.00
CA ALA A 140 6.04 19.11 -9.39
C ALA A 140 7.42 19.47 -9.98
N GLY A 141 7.95 18.64 -10.88
CA GLY A 141 9.23 18.85 -11.56
C GLY A 141 10.43 18.15 -10.91
N GLY A 142 10.20 17.33 -9.90
CA GLY A 142 11.19 16.53 -9.22
C GLY A 142 11.56 15.25 -9.98
N THR A 143 12.63 14.60 -9.55
CA THR A 143 13.08 13.30 -10.04
C THR A 143 13.19 12.34 -8.87
N PHE A 144 12.38 11.29 -8.85
CA PHE A 144 12.50 10.23 -7.84
C PHE A 144 13.80 9.44 -8.07
N VAL A 145 14.53 9.15 -6.96
CA VAL A 145 15.74 8.34 -6.98
C VAL A 145 15.58 7.18 -5.99
N ASP A 146 15.69 5.95 -6.48
CA ASP A 146 15.62 4.75 -5.65
C ASP A 146 16.92 4.57 -4.86
N VAL A 147 16.80 4.58 -3.53
CA VAL A 147 17.90 4.34 -2.59
C VAL A 147 17.58 3.22 -1.61
N ILE A 148 16.71 2.30 -2.01
CA ILE A 148 16.42 1.08 -1.21
C ILE A 148 17.61 0.11 -1.28
N ILE A 149 17.73 -0.77 -0.28
CA ILE A 149 18.73 -1.86 -0.29
C ILE A 149 18.48 -2.83 -1.45
N ASP A 150 19.54 -3.46 -1.95
CA ASP A 150 19.45 -4.33 -3.14
C ASP A 150 18.61 -5.59 -2.92
N GLU A 151 18.57 -6.12 -1.70
CA GLU A 151 17.74 -7.25 -1.30
C GLU A 151 16.23 -7.01 -1.54
N ALA A 152 15.80 -5.76 -1.57
CA ALA A 152 14.40 -5.40 -1.89
C ALA A 152 14.01 -5.75 -3.33
N HIS A 153 14.98 -5.83 -4.23
CA HIS A 153 14.78 -6.16 -5.64
C HIS A 153 14.93 -7.67 -5.95
N ASP A 154 15.25 -8.48 -4.92
CA ASP A 154 15.27 -9.94 -5.02
C ASP A 154 14.04 -10.52 -4.32
N PRO A 155 13.06 -11.08 -5.08
CA PRO A 155 11.87 -11.68 -4.48
C PRO A 155 12.20 -12.85 -3.54
N ALA A 156 13.28 -13.59 -3.79
CA ALA A 156 13.67 -14.76 -3.03
C ALA A 156 14.47 -14.44 -1.75
N SER A 157 14.99 -13.22 -1.62
CA SER A 157 15.76 -12.81 -0.44
C SER A 157 14.92 -12.86 0.84
N GLU A 158 15.46 -13.48 1.89
CA GLU A 158 14.85 -13.64 3.21
C GLU A 158 15.24 -12.48 4.19
N HIS A 159 15.81 -11.37 3.69
CA HIS A 159 16.18 -10.24 4.52
C HIS A 159 14.96 -9.68 5.28
N SER A 160 15.06 -9.60 6.61
CA SER A 160 13.91 -9.31 7.49
C SER A 160 13.30 -7.91 7.28
N PHE A 161 14.08 -6.95 6.78
CA PHE A 161 13.71 -5.54 6.60
C PHE A 161 14.11 -5.04 5.21
N LYS A 162 13.52 -5.62 4.16
CA LYS A 162 13.79 -5.23 2.77
C LYS A 162 13.34 -3.80 2.44
N GLY A 163 12.57 -3.15 3.32
CA GLY A 163 12.19 -1.74 3.20
C GLY A 163 13.26 -0.75 3.66
N ASN A 164 14.44 -1.21 4.11
CA ASN A 164 15.51 -0.34 4.56
C ASN A 164 16.05 0.57 3.45
N VAL A 165 16.38 1.80 3.82
CA VAL A 165 17.17 2.72 2.98
C VAL A 165 18.63 2.29 2.99
N ASP A 166 19.25 2.23 1.83
CA ASP A 166 20.69 2.10 1.67
C ASP A 166 21.35 3.47 1.91
N LEU A 167 21.97 3.62 3.06
CA LEU A 167 22.54 4.89 3.49
C LEU A 167 23.75 5.33 2.66
N GLU A 168 24.49 4.38 2.08
CA GLU A 168 25.62 4.68 1.19
C GLU A 168 25.11 5.22 -0.16
N LYS A 169 24.08 4.60 -0.74
CA LYS A 169 23.42 5.14 -1.94
C LYS A 169 22.87 6.54 -1.71
N LEU A 170 22.24 6.77 -0.55
CA LEU A 170 21.68 8.06 -0.20
C LEU A 170 22.78 9.11 -0.03
N GLU A 171 23.83 8.81 0.74
CA GLU A 171 24.94 9.77 0.97
C GLU A 171 25.68 10.09 -0.33
N LYS A 172 25.91 9.09 -1.19
CA LYS A 172 26.49 9.28 -2.51
C LYS A 172 25.65 10.24 -3.36
N LEU A 173 24.33 10.08 -3.38
CA LEU A 173 23.44 11.00 -4.11
C LEU A 173 23.53 12.41 -3.53
N ILE A 174 23.51 12.57 -2.18
CA ILE A 174 23.62 13.89 -1.54
C ILE A 174 24.91 14.61 -1.96
N LEU A 175 26.02 13.88 -1.98
CA LEU A 175 27.31 14.43 -2.40
C LEU A 175 27.39 14.77 -3.88
N GLU A 176 26.70 14.02 -4.72
CA GLU A 176 26.64 14.21 -6.18
C GLU A 176 25.80 15.44 -6.58
N VAL A 177 24.59 15.56 -6.03
CA VAL A 177 23.63 16.60 -6.44
C VAL A 177 23.63 17.83 -5.53
N GLY A 178 24.19 17.71 -4.35
CA GLY A 178 24.17 18.71 -3.28
C GLY A 178 22.88 18.68 -2.44
N ALA A 179 23.00 18.82 -1.12
CA ALA A 179 21.86 18.75 -0.18
C ALA A 179 20.73 19.75 -0.51
N GLY A 180 21.06 20.94 -1.03
CA GLY A 180 20.09 21.96 -1.44
C GLY A 180 19.19 21.57 -2.62
N LYS A 181 19.47 20.43 -3.29
CA LYS A 181 18.66 19.85 -4.37
C LYS A 181 17.79 18.68 -3.90
N ILE A 182 17.78 18.38 -2.61
CA ILE A 182 17.00 17.31 -2.01
C ILE A 182 16.04 17.94 -1.01
N PRO A 183 14.77 18.19 -1.40
CA PRO A 183 13.80 18.84 -0.52
C PRO A 183 13.42 17.97 0.68
N TYR A 184 13.46 16.66 0.51
CA TYR A 184 13.24 15.67 1.57
C TYR A 184 13.65 14.26 1.11
N VAL A 185 13.87 13.36 2.07
CA VAL A 185 13.93 11.91 1.82
C VAL A 185 12.53 11.32 2.02
N SER A 186 12.03 10.59 1.02
CA SER A 186 10.71 9.96 1.00
C SER A 186 10.79 8.52 1.50
N VAL A 187 10.20 8.21 2.64
CA VAL A 187 10.25 6.88 3.25
C VAL A 187 8.85 6.30 3.36
N ALA A 188 8.66 5.09 2.93
CA ALA A 188 7.41 4.34 3.12
C ALA A 188 7.57 3.26 4.19
N GLY A 189 6.66 3.21 5.13
CA GLY A 189 6.53 2.13 6.10
C GLY A 189 5.12 1.53 6.02
N THR A 190 4.96 0.36 5.41
CA THR A 190 5.81 -0.58 4.68
C THR A 190 5.94 -0.25 3.20
N VAL A 191 6.99 -0.79 2.54
CA VAL A 191 7.27 -0.53 1.10
C VAL A 191 6.41 -1.44 0.22
N ASN A 192 5.37 -0.88 -0.38
CA ASN A 192 4.39 -1.61 -1.20
C ASN A 192 5.04 -2.28 -2.42
N MET A 193 5.84 -1.54 -3.21
CA MET A 193 6.40 -2.04 -4.46
C MET A 193 7.52 -3.06 -4.26
N ALA A 194 8.05 -3.20 -3.04
CA ALA A 194 9.01 -4.25 -2.65
C ALA A 194 8.31 -5.52 -2.10
N GLY A 195 6.97 -5.60 -2.17
CA GLY A 195 6.22 -6.73 -1.62
C GLY A 195 5.66 -6.49 -0.20
N GLY A 196 5.39 -5.23 0.18
CA GLY A 196 4.86 -4.89 1.51
C GLY A 196 5.91 -5.03 2.61
N GLN A 197 7.18 -4.76 2.30
CA GLN A 197 8.33 -5.02 3.17
C GLN A 197 8.58 -3.90 4.17
N PRO A 198 8.89 -4.22 5.44
CA PRO A 198 9.12 -3.23 6.48
C PRO A 198 10.54 -2.62 6.44
N GLN A 199 10.63 -1.42 7.02
CA GLN A 199 11.90 -0.78 7.41
C GLN A 199 12.14 -0.99 8.92
N SER A 200 13.38 -1.25 9.32
CA SER A 200 13.77 -1.41 10.73
C SER A 200 13.87 -0.06 11.46
N MET A 201 13.68 -0.08 12.77
CA MET A 201 13.91 1.09 13.61
C MET A 201 15.38 1.51 13.60
N ALA A 202 16.31 0.56 13.60
CA ALA A 202 17.74 0.83 13.51
C ALA A 202 18.09 1.59 12.23
N ASN A 203 17.52 1.19 11.08
CA ASN A 203 17.71 1.90 9.82
C ASN A 203 17.08 3.31 9.85
N MET A 204 15.90 3.47 10.43
CA MET A 204 15.26 4.78 10.56
C MET A 204 16.10 5.74 11.42
N ARG A 205 16.70 5.27 12.53
CA ARG A 205 17.61 6.08 13.35
C ARG A 205 18.84 6.51 12.58
N ALA A 206 19.51 5.57 11.93
CA ALA A 206 20.71 5.86 11.15
C ALA A 206 20.42 6.78 9.95
N LEU A 207 19.23 6.63 9.33
CA LEU A 207 18.76 7.56 8.31
C LEU A 207 18.56 8.97 8.88
N ARG A 208 17.97 9.10 10.09
CA ARG A 208 17.80 10.40 10.73
C ARG A 208 19.16 11.05 11.02
N GLU A 209 20.12 10.30 11.57
CA GLU A 209 21.49 10.79 11.82
C GLU A 209 22.20 11.27 10.54
N LEU A 210 22.03 10.52 9.44
CA LEU A 210 22.55 10.92 8.14
C LEU A 210 21.90 12.22 7.65
N CYS A 211 20.57 12.29 7.66
CA CYS A 211 19.82 13.45 7.21
C CYS A 211 20.09 14.71 8.05
N ASP A 212 20.32 14.57 9.36
CA ASP A 212 20.67 15.69 10.25
C ASP A 212 22.01 16.33 9.87
N ARG A 213 23.01 15.53 9.45
CA ARG A 213 24.30 16.07 8.99
C ARG A 213 24.17 17.01 7.79
N TYR A 214 23.15 16.79 6.96
CA TYR A 214 22.91 17.57 5.75
C TYR A 214 21.69 18.50 5.84
N SER A 215 21.03 18.55 7.01
CA SER A 215 19.81 19.34 7.24
C SER A 215 18.67 19.00 6.27
N ILE A 216 18.55 17.72 5.88
CA ILE A 216 17.50 17.23 4.99
C ILE A 216 16.34 16.66 5.82
N PRO A 217 15.08 17.10 5.61
CA PRO A 217 13.93 16.53 6.28
C PRO A 217 13.59 15.11 5.75
N ILE A 218 12.98 14.29 6.62
CA ILE A 218 12.41 13.00 6.23
C ILE A 218 10.89 13.13 6.23
N VAL A 219 10.25 12.69 5.15
CA VAL A 219 8.79 12.59 5.01
C VAL A 219 8.40 11.12 4.95
N LEU A 220 7.52 10.72 5.86
CA LEU A 220 7.01 9.35 5.96
C LEU A 220 5.70 9.20 5.18
N ASP A 221 5.62 8.23 4.27
CA ASP A 221 4.32 7.66 3.90
C ASP A 221 3.88 6.71 5.04
N ALA A 222 2.99 7.21 5.89
CA ALA A 222 2.52 6.51 7.08
C ALA A 222 1.35 5.54 6.82
N THR A 223 0.99 5.36 5.57
CA THR A 223 -0.20 4.61 5.12
C THR A 223 -0.32 3.21 5.73
N ARG A 224 0.81 2.52 6.01
CA ARG A 224 0.88 1.23 6.68
C ARG A 224 1.96 1.21 7.78
N ALA A 225 2.14 2.33 8.45
CA ALA A 225 3.13 2.47 9.52
C ALA A 225 2.80 1.58 10.73
N VAL A 226 1.53 1.25 10.97
CA VAL A 226 1.13 0.28 12.01
C VAL A 226 1.62 -1.12 11.66
N GLU A 227 1.47 -1.56 10.40
CA GLU A 227 2.03 -2.84 9.94
C GLU A 227 3.56 -2.85 10.08
N ASN A 228 4.23 -1.74 9.75
CA ASN A 228 5.69 -1.59 9.92
C ASN A 228 6.10 -1.70 11.39
N ALA A 229 5.38 -1.03 12.29
CA ALA A 229 5.62 -1.10 13.73
C ALA A 229 5.43 -2.53 14.29
N TYR A 230 4.44 -3.27 13.79
CA TYR A 230 4.27 -4.68 14.13
C TYR A 230 5.46 -5.54 13.69
N PHE A 231 5.98 -5.37 12.49
CA PHE A 231 7.18 -6.10 12.05
C PHE A 231 8.43 -5.73 12.86
N ILE A 232 8.59 -4.48 13.28
CA ILE A 232 9.64 -4.09 14.22
C ILE A 232 9.46 -4.85 15.55
N GLN A 233 8.25 -4.91 16.10
CA GLN A 233 7.96 -5.68 17.31
C GLN A 233 8.34 -7.16 17.18
N GLN A 234 8.04 -7.77 16.03
CA GLN A 234 8.25 -9.20 15.78
C GLN A 234 9.69 -9.57 15.43
N ARG A 235 10.44 -8.68 14.77
CA ARG A 235 11.71 -9.02 14.11
C ARG A 235 12.93 -8.28 14.65
N GLU A 236 12.75 -7.16 15.36
CA GLU A 236 13.87 -6.34 15.83
C GLU A 236 14.14 -6.55 17.32
N ALA A 237 15.44 -6.78 17.67
CA ALA A 237 15.85 -6.99 19.04
C ALA A 237 15.50 -5.78 19.93
N GLY A 238 14.97 -6.04 21.13
CA GLY A 238 14.59 -5.01 22.11
C GLY A 238 13.17 -4.44 21.94
N TYR A 239 12.40 -4.87 20.91
CA TYR A 239 11.04 -4.36 20.67
C TYR A 239 9.93 -5.33 21.03
N SER A 240 10.19 -6.60 21.24
CA SER A 240 9.19 -7.65 21.46
C SER A 240 8.25 -7.44 22.66
N SER A 241 8.66 -6.64 23.65
CA SER A 241 7.85 -6.33 24.84
C SER A 241 7.11 -4.98 24.75
N LYS A 242 7.39 -4.16 23.72
CA LYS A 242 6.72 -2.88 23.52
C LYS A 242 5.38 -3.06 22.82
N LYS A 243 4.43 -2.18 23.09
CA LYS A 243 3.17 -2.10 22.34
C LYS A 243 3.41 -1.55 20.93
N VAL A 244 2.64 -2.02 19.95
CA VAL A 244 2.70 -1.50 18.57
C VAL A 244 2.48 0.02 18.53
N ALA A 245 1.57 0.55 19.35
CA ALA A 245 1.34 2.00 19.46
C ALA A 245 2.59 2.78 19.90
N GLU A 246 3.39 2.25 20.84
CA GLU A 246 4.63 2.87 21.30
C GLU A 246 5.70 2.86 20.20
N ILE A 247 5.81 1.74 19.49
CA ILE A 247 6.76 1.58 18.37
C ILE A 247 6.39 2.51 17.22
N LEU A 248 5.11 2.60 16.88
CA LEU A 248 4.60 3.51 15.85
C LEU A 248 4.99 4.95 16.17
N LYS A 249 4.73 5.40 17.40
CA LYS A 249 5.07 6.76 17.84
C LYS A 249 6.57 7.03 17.80
N GLU A 250 7.39 6.06 18.26
CA GLU A 250 8.84 6.14 18.16
C GLU A 250 9.29 6.23 16.69
N TYR A 251 8.75 5.39 15.81
CA TYR A 251 9.09 5.39 14.38
C TYR A 251 8.78 6.73 13.71
N CYS A 252 7.61 7.29 13.97
CA CYS A 252 7.20 8.60 13.45
C CYS A 252 8.06 9.75 13.99
N SER A 253 8.59 9.64 15.21
CA SER A 253 9.38 10.72 15.86
C SER A 253 10.68 11.04 15.13
N TYR A 254 11.18 10.16 14.27
CA TYR A 254 12.37 10.39 13.42
C TYR A 254 12.07 11.17 12.14
N THR A 255 10.82 11.55 11.89
CA THR A 255 10.39 12.22 10.65
C THR A 255 9.77 13.60 10.93
N GLN A 256 9.98 14.57 10.04
CA GLN A 256 9.43 15.91 10.17
C GLN A 256 7.95 15.95 9.81
N SER A 257 7.54 15.14 8.86
CA SER A 257 6.18 15.16 8.32
C SER A 257 5.76 13.77 7.85
N CYS A 258 4.47 13.55 7.72
CA CYS A 258 3.95 12.37 7.05
C CYS A 258 2.76 12.69 6.14
N THR A 259 2.61 11.87 5.10
CA THR A 259 1.36 11.74 4.35
C THR A 259 0.70 10.42 4.74
N MET A 260 -0.63 10.40 4.75
CA MET A 260 -1.40 9.21 5.14
C MET A 260 -2.60 9.01 4.24
N SER A 261 -2.74 7.80 3.71
CA SER A 261 -4.02 7.33 3.21
C SER A 261 -4.73 6.56 4.33
N ALA A 262 -5.64 7.20 5.03
CA ALA A 262 -6.40 6.62 6.13
C ALA A 262 -7.26 5.41 5.73
N LYS A 263 -7.46 5.25 4.43
CA LYS A 263 -8.20 4.13 3.81
C LYS A 263 -7.55 2.75 4.02
N LYS A 264 -6.41 2.67 4.70
CA LYS A 264 -5.69 1.44 5.07
C LYS A 264 -5.68 1.29 6.60
N ASP A 265 -4.58 1.70 7.25
CA ASP A 265 -4.41 1.46 8.70
C ASP A 265 -5.46 2.15 9.58
N ALA A 266 -6.01 3.29 9.20
CA ALA A 266 -7.09 3.92 9.97
C ALA A 266 -8.48 3.29 9.74
N LEU A 267 -8.58 2.14 9.05
CA LEU A 267 -9.76 1.27 8.96
C LEU A 267 -11.02 1.95 8.39
N VAL A 268 -10.87 2.95 7.53
CA VAL A 268 -11.99 3.70 6.92
C VAL A 268 -12.06 3.54 5.41
N ASN A 269 -13.18 3.95 4.82
CA ASN A 269 -13.43 3.86 3.38
C ASN A 269 -13.06 5.15 2.64
N ILE A 270 -12.89 6.26 3.34
CA ILE A 270 -12.47 7.57 2.82
C ILE A 270 -11.55 8.26 3.84
N GLY A 271 -10.68 9.17 3.38
CA GLY A 271 -9.88 10.00 4.26
C GLY A 271 -8.37 9.83 4.11
N GLY A 272 -7.67 10.87 4.51
CA GLY A 272 -6.22 10.97 4.58
C GLY A 272 -5.80 12.24 5.28
N TRP A 273 -4.51 12.45 5.42
CA TRP A 273 -3.96 13.66 6.00
C TRP A 273 -2.50 13.93 5.61
N LEU A 274 -2.11 15.20 5.74
CA LEU A 274 -0.74 15.63 5.92
C LEU A 274 -0.56 16.02 7.37
N ALA A 275 0.43 15.49 8.07
CA ALA A 275 0.77 15.89 9.42
C ALA A 275 2.25 16.26 9.51
N THR A 276 2.59 17.24 10.37
CA THR A 276 3.94 17.80 10.43
C THR A 276 4.27 18.39 11.79
N HIS A 277 5.58 18.54 12.07
CA HIS A 277 6.11 19.34 13.18
C HIS A 277 6.46 20.78 12.73
N ASP A 278 6.58 21.01 11.41
CA ASP A 278 6.96 22.29 10.82
C ASP A 278 5.73 23.20 10.66
N GLU A 279 5.76 24.37 11.34
CA GLU A 279 4.69 25.35 11.29
C GLU A 279 4.57 26.05 9.95
N GLY A 280 5.70 26.30 9.27
CA GLY A 280 5.70 26.92 7.94
C GLY A 280 5.03 26.02 6.91
N LEU A 281 5.41 24.73 6.88
CA LEU A 281 4.75 23.72 6.03
C LEU A 281 3.26 23.59 6.34
N TYR A 282 2.89 23.63 7.63
CA TYR A 282 1.49 23.57 8.04
C TYR A 282 0.67 24.76 7.50
N GLU A 283 1.16 25.99 7.62
CA GLU A 283 0.47 27.17 7.12
C GLU A 283 0.33 27.15 5.59
N GLU A 284 1.37 26.77 4.85
CA GLU A 284 1.29 26.60 3.40
C GLU A 284 0.31 25.50 3.00
N ALA A 285 0.31 24.37 3.72
CA ALA A 285 -0.62 23.26 3.47
C ALA A 285 -2.08 23.67 3.72
N ARG A 286 -2.35 24.46 4.76
CA ARG A 286 -3.70 25.03 5.02
C ARG A 286 -4.19 25.90 3.87
N ASN A 287 -3.30 26.70 3.30
CA ASN A 287 -3.64 27.55 2.16
C ASN A 287 -3.96 26.72 0.91
N LEU A 288 -3.19 25.67 0.64
CA LEU A 288 -3.43 24.82 -0.52
C LEU A 288 -4.63 23.89 -0.36
N VAL A 289 -4.89 23.38 0.84
CA VAL A 289 -6.06 22.53 1.08
C VAL A 289 -7.36 23.27 0.79
N VAL A 290 -7.43 24.59 1.09
CA VAL A 290 -8.60 25.42 0.76
C VAL A 290 -8.84 25.50 -0.76
N VAL A 291 -7.78 25.42 -1.54
CA VAL A 291 -7.87 25.45 -3.02
C VAL A 291 -8.33 24.13 -3.60
N TYR A 292 -7.84 23.00 -3.06
CA TYR A 292 -7.98 21.67 -3.70
C TYR A 292 -8.93 20.70 -3.01
N GLU A 293 -9.05 20.79 -1.69
CA GLU A 293 -9.74 19.78 -0.88
C GLU A 293 -10.97 20.36 -0.16
N GLY A 294 -10.85 21.55 0.42
CA GLY A 294 -11.88 22.22 1.22
C GLY A 294 -11.25 22.99 2.37
N LEU A 295 -12.00 23.30 3.44
CA LEU A 295 -11.45 24.04 4.57
C LEU A 295 -10.45 23.16 5.35
N HIS A 296 -9.45 23.76 5.95
CA HIS A 296 -8.39 23.09 6.70
C HIS A 296 -8.87 22.25 7.90
N THR A 297 -10.10 22.44 8.37
CA THR A 297 -10.70 21.65 9.46
C THR A 297 -11.59 20.50 8.98
N TYR A 298 -11.69 20.25 7.66
CA TYR A 298 -12.36 19.05 7.14
C TYR A 298 -11.69 18.42 5.90
N GLY A 299 -10.95 19.19 5.08
CA GLY A 299 -10.17 18.65 3.97
C GLY A 299 -10.96 17.81 2.96
N GLY A 300 -12.17 18.27 2.60
CA GLY A 300 -13.04 17.53 1.68
C GLY A 300 -13.80 16.35 2.30
N LEU A 301 -13.77 16.20 3.62
CA LEU A 301 -14.45 15.15 4.38
C LEU A 301 -15.69 15.69 5.10
N ALA A 302 -16.68 14.83 5.35
CA ALA A 302 -17.73 15.14 6.30
C ALA A 302 -17.24 14.91 7.74
N GLY A 303 -17.86 15.55 8.73
CA GLY A 303 -17.52 15.38 10.15
C GLY A 303 -17.60 13.92 10.57
N ARG A 304 -18.62 13.17 10.08
CA ARG A 304 -18.77 11.74 10.33
C ARG A 304 -17.58 10.89 9.83
N ASP A 305 -16.97 11.23 8.71
CA ASP A 305 -15.81 10.52 8.17
C ASP A 305 -14.58 10.73 9.07
N MET A 306 -14.37 11.95 9.55
CA MET A 306 -13.29 12.24 10.50
C MET A 306 -13.48 11.53 11.84
N GLU A 307 -14.71 11.44 12.34
CA GLU A 307 -15.00 10.67 13.57
C GLU A 307 -14.71 9.18 13.40
N ALA A 308 -15.15 8.58 12.28
CA ALA A 308 -14.85 7.18 11.99
C ALA A 308 -13.34 6.95 11.88
N MET A 309 -12.62 7.90 11.28
CA MET A 309 -11.16 7.83 11.12
C MET A 309 -10.44 7.93 12.47
N ALA A 310 -10.84 8.86 13.35
CA ALA A 310 -10.28 8.97 14.68
C ALA A 310 -10.42 7.67 15.49
N ARG A 311 -11.60 7.04 15.43
CA ARG A 311 -11.85 5.74 16.09
C ARG A 311 -11.06 4.59 15.46
N GLY A 312 -10.97 4.58 14.12
CA GLY A 312 -10.20 3.58 13.40
C GLY A 312 -8.70 3.62 13.72
N ILE A 313 -8.12 4.80 13.94
CA ILE A 313 -6.74 4.95 14.41
C ILE A 313 -6.54 4.25 15.77
N VAL A 314 -7.45 4.48 16.74
CA VAL A 314 -7.37 3.85 18.07
C VAL A 314 -7.42 2.33 17.97
N GLU A 315 -8.32 1.78 17.14
CA GLU A 315 -8.45 0.34 16.97
C GLU A 315 -7.28 -0.30 16.22
N SER A 316 -6.70 0.42 15.25
CA SER A 316 -5.65 -0.12 14.37
C SER A 316 -4.35 -0.43 15.10
N VAL A 317 -4.05 0.29 16.18
CA VAL A 317 -2.82 0.14 16.97
C VAL A 317 -2.91 -0.91 18.08
N GLU A 318 -4.06 -1.57 18.21
CA GLU A 318 -4.21 -2.68 19.16
C GLU A 318 -3.44 -3.91 18.67
N ASP A 319 -2.58 -4.46 19.55
CA ASP A 319 -1.67 -5.57 19.20
C ASP A 319 -2.42 -6.79 18.65
N GLU A 320 -3.60 -7.13 19.21
CA GLU A 320 -4.41 -8.25 18.75
C GLU A 320 -5.00 -8.01 17.35
N HIS A 321 -5.37 -6.75 17.06
CA HIS A 321 -5.88 -6.39 15.74
C HIS A 321 -4.82 -6.57 14.66
N ILE A 322 -3.63 -5.96 14.85
CA ILE A 322 -2.59 -6.01 13.83
C ILE A 322 -2.01 -7.43 13.68
N ARG A 323 -1.95 -8.21 14.75
CA ARG A 323 -1.56 -9.63 14.69
C ARG A 323 -2.51 -10.44 13.84
N ALA A 324 -3.83 -10.29 14.04
CA ALA A 324 -4.83 -10.98 13.21
C ALA A 324 -4.74 -10.53 11.74
N ARG A 325 -4.53 -9.24 11.52
CA ARG A 325 -4.36 -8.64 10.17
C ARG A 325 -3.18 -9.27 9.41
N VAL A 326 -2.00 -9.27 10.00
CA VAL A 326 -0.79 -9.82 9.38
C VAL A 326 -0.87 -11.35 9.32
N GLY A 327 -1.39 -12.00 10.36
CA GLY A 327 -1.53 -13.46 10.39
C GLY A 327 -2.42 -14.01 9.28
N GLN A 328 -3.44 -13.28 8.82
CA GLN A 328 -4.26 -13.68 7.67
C GLN A 328 -3.45 -13.66 6.36
N VAL A 329 -2.57 -12.67 6.19
CA VAL A 329 -1.68 -12.58 5.02
C VAL A 329 -0.62 -13.69 5.06
N GLU A 330 -0.03 -13.93 6.24
CA GLU A 330 0.93 -15.01 6.46
C GLU A 330 0.30 -16.39 6.18
N TYR A 331 -0.95 -16.61 6.59
CA TYR A 331 -1.67 -17.83 6.31
C TYR A 331 -1.74 -18.12 4.80
N LEU A 332 -2.21 -17.17 4.01
CA LEU A 332 -2.28 -17.31 2.55
C LEU A 332 -0.89 -17.51 1.93
N GLY A 333 0.07 -16.68 2.34
CA GLY A 333 1.43 -16.74 1.81
C GLY A 333 2.14 -18.05 2.12
N GLN A 334 1.94 -18.60 3.33
CA GLN A 334 2.55 -19.88 3.72
C GLN A 334 2.00 -21.04 2.91
N HIS A 335 0.68 -21.11 2.66
CA HIS A 335 0.09 -22.12 1.78
C HIS A 335 0.71 -22.10 0.38
N LEU A 336 0.88 -20.92 -0.19
CA LEU A 336 1.49 -20.79 -1.52
C LEU A 336 2.96 -21.21 -1.53
N LEU A 337 3.72 -20.88 -0.48
CA LEU A 337 5.11 -21.31 -0.31
C LEU A 337 5.21 -22.84 -0.18
N ASP A 338 4.35 -23.45 0.63
CA ASP A 338 4.32 -24.92 0.84
C ASP A 338 4.04 -25.66 -0.47
N TRP A 339 3.31 -25.04 -1.39
CA TRP A 339 3.03 -25.59 -2.74
C TRP A 339 4.05 -25.18 -3.80
N GLY A 340 5.10 -24.45 -3.43
CA GLY A 340 6.16 -24.05 -4.35
C GLY A 340 5.79 -22.95 -5.33
N VAL A 341 4.71 -22.20 -5.06
CA VAL A 341 4.33 -21.04 -5.88
C VAL A 341 5.31 -19.88 -5.61
N PRO A 342 5.88 -19.24 -6.65
CA PRO A 342 6.83 -18.16 -6.46
C PRO A 342 6.15 -16.91 -5.92
N ILE A 343 6.54 -16.49 -4.70
CA ILE A 343 6.09 -15.27 -4.05
C ILE A 343 7.28 -14.47 -3.49
N VAL A 344 7.06 -13.20 -3.22
CA VAL A 344 8.06 -12.36 -2.53
C VAL A 344 8.22 -12.82 -1.08
N LYS A 345 9.46 -12.99 -0.66
CA LYS A 345 9.86 -13.34 0.71
C LYS A 345 10.63 -12.19 1.37
N PRO A 346 10.53 -12.11 2.71
CA PRO A 346 9.50 -12.73 3.55
C PRO A 346 8.10 -12.19 3.21
N ILE A 347 7.03 -12.86 3.68
CA ILE A 347 5.64 -12.44 3.44
C ILE A 347 5.43 -11.03 4.02
N GLY A 348 4.76 -10.16 3.26
CA GLY A 348 4.48 -8.78 3.64
C GLY A 348 3.28 -8.63 4.59
N GLY A 349 2.99 -7.40 5.03
CA GLY A 349 1.95 -7.14 6.05
C GLY A 349 0.53 -7.06 5.49
N HIS A 350 0.35 -6.54 4.27
CA HIS A 350 -0.98 -6.24 3.72
C HIS A 350 -1.40 -7.12 2.54
N ALA A 351 -0.46 -7.84 1.98
CA ALA A 351 -0.68 -8.59 0.75
C ALA A 351 0.32 -9.73 0.62
N VAL A 352 -0.06 -10.77 -0.10
CA VAL A 352 0.88 -11.69 -0.73
C VAL A 352 1.19 -11.17 -2.13
N PHE A 353 2.46 -11.23 -2.53
CA PHE A 353 2.91 -10.80 -3.86
C PHE A 353 3.46 -11.99 -4.63
N LEU A 354 2.75 -12.41 -5.68
CA LEU A 354 3.23 -13.44 -6.60
C LEU A 354 4.34 -12.87 -7.47
N GLU A 355 5.41 -13.63 -7.69
CA GLU A 355 6.51 -13.24 -8.57
C GLU A 355 6.22 -13.77 -9.98
N ALA A 356 5.79 -12.88 -10.89
CA ALA A 356 5.24 -13.27 -12.19
C ALA A 356 6.28 -13.80 -13.18
N ARG A 357 7.56 -13.43 -13.05
CA ARG A 357 8.62 -13.98 -13.90
C ARG A 357 8.93 -15.44 -13.57
N GLY A 358 8.95 -15.80 -12.29
CA GLY A 358 9.08 -17.19 -11.87
C GLY A 358 7.81 -17.99 -12.12
N PHE A 359 6.65 -17.31 -12.10
CA PHE A 359 5.36 -17.95 -12.41
C PHE A 359 5.23 -18.26 -13.92
N TYR A 360 5.59 -17.29 -14.78
CA TYR A 360 5.54 -17.39 -16.25
C TYR A 360 6.92 -17.11 -16.89
N PRO A 361 7.92 -17.98 -16.71
CA PRO A 361 9.29 -17.73 -17.21
C PRO A 361 9.39 -17.63 -18.74
N HIS A 362 8.38 -18.11 -19.45
CA HIS A 362 8.30 -18.08 -20.92
C HIS A 362 7.64 -16.81 -21.48
N ILE A 363 7.01 -15.97 -20.63
CA ILE A 363 6.38 -14.72 -21.06
C ILE A 363 7.35 -13.56 -20.81
N PRO A 364 7.86 -12.90 -21.87
CA PRO A 364 8.76 -11.76 -21.70
C PRO A 364 8.04 -10.56 -21.06
N GLN A 365 8.79 -9.68 -20.41
CA GLN A 365 8.25 -8.53 -19.66
C GLN A 365 7.37 -7.64 -20.55
N GLU A 366 7.73 -7.46 -21.81
CA GLU A 366 7.01 -6.65 -22.80
C GLU A 366 5.64 -7.23 -23.18
N GLN A 367 5.38 -8.47 -22.79
CA GLN A 367 4.08 -9.14 -22.95
C GLN A 367 3.30 -9.23 -21.62
N TYR A 368 3.67 -8.41 -20.63
CA TYR A 368 2.92 -8.15 -19.41
C TYR A 368 2.59 -9.40 -18.57
N PRO A 369 3.58 -10.20 -18.12
CA PRO A 369 3.33 -11.46 -17.41
C PRO A 369 2.51 -11.29 -16.13
N ALA A 370 2.71 -10.19 -15.37
CA ALA A 370 1.93 -9.92 -14.17
C ALA A 370 0.47 -9.55 -14.48
N GLN A 371 0.21 -8.81 -15.57
CA GLN A 371 -1.16 -8.53 -16.01
C GLN A 371 -1.86 -9.79 -16.52
N THR A 372 -1.14 -10.64 -17.26
CA THR A 372 -1.62 -11.95 -17.70
C THR A 372 -2.01 -12.83 -16.51
N LEU A 373 -1.16 -12.88 -15.48
CA LEU A 373 -1.42 -13.67 -14.27
C LEU A 373 -2.67 -13.16 -13.54
N ALA A 374 -2.81 -11.84 -13.37
CA ALA A 374 -3.98 -11.25 -12.74
C ALA A 374 -5.29 -11.58 -13.49
N ALA A 375 -5.27 -11.55 -14.82
CA ALA A 375 -6.41 -11.91 -15.66
C ALA A 375 -6.76 -13.42 -15.56
N ASN A 376 -5.75 -14.30 -15.56
CA ASN A 376 -5.94 -15.75 -15.48
C ASN A 376 -6.50 -16.17 -14.11
N ILE A 377 -6.03 -15.60 -13.01
CA ILE A 377 -6.59 -15.85 -11.66
C ILE A 377 -8.08 -15.45 -11.62
N TYR A 378 -8.43 -14.30 -12.20
CA TYR A 378 -9.83 -13.89 -12.26
C TYR A 378 -10.68 -14.87 -13.08
N VAL A 379 -10.22 -15.31 -14.25
CA VAL A 379 -10.96 -16.27 -15.10
C VAL A 379 -11.14 -17.60 -14.37
N ASP A 380 -10.14 -18.06 -13.62
CA ASP A 380 -10.20 -19.31 -12.91
C ASP A 380 -11.27 -19.30 -11.80
N SER A 381 -11.24 -18.33 -10.91
CA SER A 381 -12.04 -18.34 -9.68
C SER A 381 -12.95 -17.12 -9.44
N GLY A 382 -12.76 -16.03 -10.18
CA GLY A 382 -13.39 -14.74 -9.87
C GLY A 382 -12.66 -13.92 -8.81
N VAL A 383 -11.45 -14.32 -8.44
CA VAL A 383 -10.57 -13.56 -7.54
C VAL A 383 -9.94 -12.41 -8.32
N ARG A 384 -10.17 -11.17 -7.88
CA ARG A 384 -9.59 -9.98 -8.49
C ARG A 384 -8.29 -9.60 -7.79
N THR A 385 -7.20 -9.50 -8.56
CA THR A 385 -5.86 -9.14 -8.10
C THR A 385 -5.30 -7.94 -8.87
N MET A 386 -4.12 -7.45 -8.51
CA MET A 386 -3.55 -6.24 -9.10
C MET A 386 -2.13 -6.47 -9.61
N GLU A 387 -1.88 -6.08 -10.85
CA GLU A 387 -0.56 -5.99 -11.44
C GLU A 387 0.32 -4.95 -10.71
N ARG A 388 1.58 -5.28 -10.46
CA ARG A 388 2.61 -4.44 -9.84
C ARG A 388 3.99 -4.64 -10.51
N GLY A 389 4.02 -4.54 -11.82
CA GLY A 389 5.21 -4.67 -12.63
C GLY A 389 5.30 -3.54 -13.66
N ILE A 390 5.56 -3.89 -14.91
CA ILE A 390 5.80 -2.95 -16.00
C ILE A 390 4.60 -2.03 -16.29
N VAL A 391 3.35 -2.50 -16.15
CA VAL A 391 2.16 -1.65 -16.35
C VAL A 391 2.09 -0.57 -15.27
N SER A 392 2.31 -0.94 -14.00
CA SER A 392 2.36 -0.01 -12.86
C SER A 392 3.55 0.94 -12.92
N ALA A 393 4.71 0.52 -13.44
CA ALA A 393 5.90 1.34 -13.56
C ALA A 393 5.69 2.51 -14.54
N GLY A 394 4.94 2.27 -15.62
CA GLY A 394 4.60 3.29 -16.62
C GLY A 394 5.80 3.75 -17.44
N ARG A 395 5.66 4.93 -18.06
CA ARG A 395 6.69 5.54 -18.86
C ARG A 395 7.44 6.63 -18.11
N ASP A 396 8.67 6.87 -18.50
CA ASP A 396 9.41 8.04 -18.06
C ASP A 396 8.76 9.31 -18.65
N PRO A 397 8.39 10.32 -17.85
CA PRO A 397 7.70 11.50 -18.35
C PRO A 397 8.57 12.44 -19.18
N LYS A 398 9.91 12.30 -19.10
CA LYS A 398 10.86 13.13 -19.83
C LYS A 398 11.24 12.53 -21.17
N THR A 399 11.49 11.21 -21.21
CA THR A 399 11.93 10.51 -22.43
C THR A 399 10.78 9.82 -23.16
N GLY A 400 9.67 9.51 -22.49
CA GLY A 400 8.57 8.70 -23.02
C GLY A 400 8.89 7.20 -23.10
N GLU A 401 10.07 6.79 -22.68
CA GLU A 401 10.51 5.39 -22.71
C GLU A 401 9.78 4.55 -21.65
N GLU A 402 9.57 3.27 -21.96
CA GLU A 402 9.03 2.28 -21.03
C GLU A 402 9.97 2.10 -19.85
N ARG A 403 9.44 2.13 -18.63
CA ARG A 403 10.21 1.77 -17.44
C ARG A 403 10.17 0.26 -17.24
N HIS A 404 11.33 -0.36 -17.15
CA HIS A 404 11.49 -1.80 -16.89
C HIS A 404 11.85 -2.05 -15.42
N PRO A 405 10.85 -2.27 -14.54
CA PRO A 405 11.14 -2.54 -13.13
C PRO A 405 11.85 -3.89 -12.97
N ARG A 406 12.67 -4.01 -11.93
CA ARG A 406 13.33 -5.28 -11.60
C ARG A 406 12.34 -6.34 -11.09
N LEU A 407 11.21 -5.91 -10.53
CA LEU A 407 10.15 -6.78 -10.01
C LEU A 407 8.93 -6.78 -10.92
N GLU A 408 8.41 -7.98 -11.21
CA GLU A 408 7.14 -8.22 -11.91
C GLU A 408 6.20 -8.96 -10.97
N LEU A 409 5.31 -8.23 -10.31
CA LEU A 409 4.51 -8.78 -9.22
C LEU A 409 3.01 -8.75 -9.50
N VAL A 410 2.29 -9.69 -8.92
CA VAL A 410 0.84 -9.62 -8.75
C VAL A 410 0.52 -9.52 -7.27
N ARG A 411 -0.16 -8.45 -6.88
CA ARG A 411 -0.52 -8.19 -5.50
C ARG A 411 -1.89 -8.75 -5.17
N LEU A 412 -1.96 -9.54 -4.12
CA LEU A 412 -3.19 -10.00 -3.48
C LEU A 412 -3.36 -9.21 -2.17
N ALA A 413 -3.93 -8.00 -2.27
CA ALA A 413 -4.12 -7.14 -1.10
C ALA A 413 -5.37 -7.54 -0.33
N LEU A 414 -5.22 -7.96 0.92
CA LEU A 414 -6.34 -8.39 1.75
C LEU A 414 -7.02 -7.19 2.43
N PRO A 415 -8.31 -6.92 2.16
CA PRO A 415 -9.08 -5.94 2.92
C PRO A 415 -9.17 -6.34 4.40
N ARG A 416 -9.07 -5.36 5.29
CA ARG A 416 -9.08 -5.60 6.74
C ARG A 416 -10.48 -5.96 7.21
N ARG A 417 -10.62 -7.07 7.96
CA ARG A 417 -11.88 -7.55 8.60
C ARG A 417 -12.97 -7.95 7.60
N VAL A 418 -12.63 -8.33 6.35
CA VAL A 418 -13.62 -8.62 5.30
C VAL A 418 -13.74 -10.12 5.04
N TYR A 419 -12.65 -10.76 4.70
CA TYR A 419 -12.62 -12.15 4.28
C TYR A 419 -12.25 -13.10 5.43
N THR A 420 -12.82 -14.31 5.39
CA THR A 420 -12.51 -15.40 6.33
C THR A 420 -11.39 -16.28 5.79
N GLN A 421 -10.92 -17.22 6.63
CA GLN A 421 -9.94 -18.22 6.22
C GLN A 421 -10.41 -19.04 5.02
N ALA A 422 -11.70 -19.44 4.97
CA ALA A 422 -12.24 -20.19 3.82
C ALA A 422 -12.11 -19.43 2.48
N HIS A 423 -12.19 -18.09 2.49
CA HIS A 423 -11.92 -17.31 1.30
C HIS A 423 -10.44 -17.38 0.91
N MET A 424 -9.53 -17.42 1.88
CA MET A 424 -8.09 -17.56 1.62
C MET A 424 -7.74 -18.94 1.06
N ASP A 425 -8.43 -19.99 1.51
CA ASP A 425 -8.28 -21.34 0.95
C ASP A 425 -8.66 -21.37 -0.53
N VAL A 426 -9.81 -20.77 -0.89
CA VAL A 426 -10.24 -20.63 -2.30
C VAL A 426 -9.21 -19.85 -3.12
N VAL A 427 -8.67 -18.76 -2.59
CA VAL A 427 -7.62 -17.97 -3.28
C VAL A 427 -6.37 -18.80 -3.50
N ALA A 428 -5.91 -19.53 -2.49
CA ALA A 428 -4.71 -20.36 -2.58
C ALA A 428 -4.88 -21.48 -3.60
N GLU A 429 -6.01 -22.21 -3.56
CA GLU A 429 -6.35 -23.29 -4.49
C GLU A 429 -6.44 -22.78 -5.95
N SER A 430 -7.06 -21.62 -6.17
CA SER A 430 -7.13 -21.02 -7.50
C SER A 430 -5.74 -20.66 -8.05
N ILE A 431 -4.88 -20.06 -7.22
CA ILE A 431 -3.51 -19.72 -7.64
C ILE A 431 -2.71 -20.99 -7.98
N LEU A 432 -2.85 -22.06 -7.19
CA LEU A 432 -2.22 -23.35 -7.47
C LEU A 432 -2.71 -23.92 -8.80
N GLY A 433 -4.03 -23.90 -9.05
CA GLY A 433 -4.60 -24.41 -10.31
C GLY A 433 -4.10 -23.63 -11.53
N VAL A 434 -3.96 -22.32 -11.42
CA VAL A 434 -3.36 -21.49 -12.48
C VAL A 434 -1.86 -21.79 -12.64
N TYR A 435 -1.15 -22.03 -11.53
CA TYR A 435 0.29 -22.36 -11.55
C TYR A 435 0.57 -23.72 -12.20
N GLU A 436 -0.25 -24.72 -11.94
CA GLU A 436 -0.15 -26.03 -12.56
C GLU A 436 -0.34 -25.99 -14.09
N GLN A 437 -1.13 -25.04 -14.59
CA GLN A 437 -1.41 -24.84 -16.02
C GLN A 437 -0.56 -23.72 -16.65
N ARG A 438 0.45 -23.19 -15.96
CA ARG A 438 1.21 -22.00 -16.35
C ARG A 438 1.82 -22.04 -17.74
N ASP A 439 2.26 -23.20 -18.21
CA ASP A 439 2.91 -23.38 -19.51
C ASP A 439 1.95 -23.15 -20.70
N GLN A 440 0.63 -23.13 -20.44
CA GLN A 440 -0.40 -22.88 -21.46
C GLN A 440 -0.72 -21.39 -21.61
N ALA A 441 -0.23 -20.53 -20.71
CA ALA A 441 -0.52 -19.12 -20.73
C ALA A 441 0.24 -18.40 -21.86
N GLY A 442 -0.48 -17.56 -22.62
CA GLY A 442 0.11 -16.62 -23.57
C GLY A 442 0.25 -15.22 -22.94
N GLY A 443 1.13 -14.40 -23.52
CA GLY A 443 1.27 -13.00 -23.11
C GLY A 443 0.14 -12.10 -23.61
N LEU A 444 0.16 -10.86 -23.19
CA LEU A 444 -0.74 -9.79 -23.60
C LEU A 444 -0.03 -8.71 -24.44
N LYS A 445 -0.80 -7.97 -25.21
CA LYS A 445 -0.37 -6.78 -25.94
C LYS A 445 -1.27 -5.62 -25.52
N MET A 446 -0.69 -4.48 -25.15
CA MET A 446 -1.45 -3.28 -24.82
C MET A 446 -2.07 -2.66 -26.07
N THR A 447 -3.38 -2.39 -26.04
CA THR A 447 -4.15 -1.80 -27.14
C THR A 447 -4.60 -0.37 -26.87
N TYR A 448 -4.60 0.03 -25.59
CA TYR A 448 -4.89 1.39 -25.14
C TYR A 448 -4.05 1.75 -23.94
N GLU A 449 -3.41 2.92 -23.98
CA GLU A 449 -2.56 3.46 -22.92
C GLU A 449 -3.00 4.88 -22.55
N PRO A 450 -3.51 5.12 -21.32
CA PRO A 450 -3.79 6.46 -20.84
C PRO A 450 -2.51 7.18 -20.41
N LYS A 451 -2.53 8.51 -20.42
CA LYS A 451 -1.36 9.37 -20.14
C LYS A 451 -0.78 9.17 -18.73
N TYR A 452 -1.63 8.96 -17.72
CA TYR A 452 -1.21 8.88 -16.33
C TYR A 452 -1.71 7.59 -15.68
N LEU A 453 -0.89 6.97 -14.80
CA LEU A 453 -1.25 5.80 -14.00
C LEU A 453 -1.99 4.75 -14.85
N ARG A 454 -1.35 4.34 -15.95
CA ARG A 454 -1.98 3.55 -17.02
C ARG A 454 -2.64 2.25 -16.53
N PHE A 455 -2.15 1.67 -15.44
CA PHE A 455 -2.72 0.45 -14.85
C PHE A 455 -4.22 0.58 -14.49
N PHE A 456 -4.73 1.79 -14.25
CA PHE A 456 -6.16 1.98 -13.98
C PHE A 456 -7.06 1.80 -15.20
N GLN A 457 -6.57 2.11 -16.40
CA GLN A 457 -7.43 2.23 -17.59
C GLN A 457 -6.85 1.58 -18.86
N ALA A 458 -5.61 1.09 -18.83
CA ALA A 458 -5.01 0.42 -19.98
C ALA A 458 -5.88 -0.78 -20.40
N ARG A 459 -5.87 -1.09 -21.71
CA ARG A 459 -6.56 -2.26 -22.26
C ARG A 459 -5.57 -3.11 -23.01
N PHE A 460 -5.85 -4.39 -23.02
CA PHE A 460 -4.99 -5.41 -23.59
C PHE A 460 -5.78 -6.39 -24.47
N GLU A 461 -5.06 -7.14 -25.30
CA GLU A 461 -5.54 -8.31 -26.03
C GLU A 461 -4.48 -9.42 -25.96
N PRO A 462 -4.85 -10.71 -26.07
CA PRO A 462 -3.88 -11.80 -26.14
C PRO A 462 -2.94 -11.65 -27.35
N VAL A 463 -1.66 -12.01 -27.17
CA VAL A 463 -0.69 -12.04 -28.27
C VAL A 463 -1.13 -13.08 -29.28
N GLY A 464 -1.16 -12.71 -30.58
CA GLY A 464 -1.58 -13.61 -31.66
C GLY A 464 -3.09 -13.62 -31.94
N SER A 465 -3.91 -12.89 -31.19
CA SER A 465 -5.30 -12.67 -31.59
C SER A 465 -5.35 -11.75 -32.82
N SER A 466 -5.67 -12.31 -33.98
CA SER A 466 -6.05 -11.47 -35.13
C SER A 466 -7.43 -10.88 -34.85
N ARG A 467 -7.57 -9.55 -34.93
CA ARG A 467 -8.90 -8.91 -34.95
C ARG A 467 -9.69 -9.53 -36.11
N GLN A 468 -10.73 -10.30 -35.81
CA GLN A 468 -11.78 -10.63 -36.78
C GLN A 468 -12.70 -9.44 -37.01
#